data_7a0bb1139cea3c97d99ef2ea4409c0ff
#
_entry.id   7a0bb1139cea3c97d99ef2ea4409c0ff
#
_cell.length_a   1.000
_cell.length_b   1.000
_cell.length_c   1.000
_cell.angle_alpha   90.00
_cell.angle_beta   90.00
_cell.angle_gamma   90.00
#
_symmetry.space_group_name_H-M   'P 1'
#
loop_
_entity.id
_entity.type
_entity.pdbx_description
1 polymer ?
#
loop_
_entity_poly.entity_id
_entity_poly.type
_entity_poly.pdbx_seq_one_letter_code
_entity_poly.pdbx_strand_id
1 'polypeptide(L)'
;MKLQGVIFDLDGVITDTAHLHFQAWQQIAAEIGISIDAQFNESLKGISRDESLRRILQHGGKEGDFNSQERAQLAYRKNLLYVHSLRELTVSAVLPGIRSLLEDLRAQQIPVGLASVSLNAPTILAALELREFFTFCADASQLKNSKPDPEIFLAACAGLGVPPQACIGIEDAQAGIDAINASGMRSVGIGAGLTG
;
A
#
# COMPACT_ATOMS: atom_id res chain seq x y z
N MET A 1 13.53 1.10 24.81
CA MET A 1 13.72 2.21 23.85
C MET A 1 12.40 2.96 23.71
N LYS A 2 12.42 4.30 23.73
CA LYS A 2 11.18 5.09 23.61
C LYS A 2 10.70 5.07 22.15
N LEU A 3 9.42 4.81 21.91
CA LEU A 3 8.79 4.90 20.58
C LEU A 3 8.82 6.36 20.10
N GLN A 4 9.31 6.58 18.88
CA GLN A 4 9.45 7.91 18.30
C GLN A 4 8.63 8.10 17.01
N GLY A 5 8.08 7.05 16.44
CA GLY A 5 7.24 7.13 15.27
C GLY A 5 6.50 5.83 14.97
N VAL A 6 5.37 5.95 14.29
CA VAL A 6 4.61 4.81 13.77
C VAL A 6 4.37 5.01 12.29
N ILE A 7 4.72 4.02 11.49
CA ILE A 7 4.57 4.03 10.04
C ILE A 7 3.50 3.01 9.65
N PHE A 8 2.46 3.48 8.99
CA PHE A 8 1.34 2.66 8.52
C PHE A 8 1.47 2.36 7.04
N ASP A 9 1.17 1.13 6.63
CA ASP A 9 0.65 0.89 5.30
C ASP A 9 -0.80 1.38 5.21
N LEU A 10 -1.36 1.44 4.02
CA LEU A 10 -2.71 1.96 3.78
C LEU A 10 -3.72 0.82 3.58
N ASP A 11 -3.55 0.05 2.49
CA ASP A 11 -4.49 -0.98 2.08
C ASP A 11 -4.41 -2.19 3.01
N GLY A 12 -5.54 -2.60 3.59
CA GLY A 12 -5.60 -3.69 4.56
C GLY A 12 -5.16 -3.32 5.98
N VAL A 13 -4.70 -2.09 6.21
CA VAL A 13 -4.30 -1.56 7.52
C VAL A 13 -5.23 -0.43 7.95
N ILE A 14 -5.30 0.65 7.19
CA ILE A 14 -6.15 1.82 7.50
C ILE A 14 -7.55 1.63 6.93
N THR A 15 -7.63 1.08 5.73
CA THR A 15 -8.87 0.81 5.01
C THR A 15 -8.71 -0.44 4.16
N ASP A 16 -9.80 -1.12 3.83
CA ASP A 16 -9.78 -2.25 2.91
C ASP A 16 -10.21 -1.81 1.51
N THR A 17 -9.25 -1.42 0.69
CA THR A 17 -9.44 -1.13 -0.74
C THR A 17 -8.89 -2.26 -1.63
N ALA A 18 -8.40 -3.35 -1.06
CA ALA A 18 -7.84 -4.47 -1.81
C ALA A 18 -8.84 -5.06 -2.82
N HIS A 19 -10.11 -5.16 -2.45
CA HIS A 19 -11.18 -5.62 -3.35
C HIS A 19 -11.39 -4.67 -4.54
N LEU A 20 -11.22 -3.36 -4.38
CA LEU A 20 -11.31 -2.37 -5.47
C LEU A 20 -10.12 -2.50 -6.44
N HIS A 21 -8.92 -2.72 -5.91
CA HIS A 21 -7.74 -3.04 -6.72
C HIS A 21 -7.95 -4.33 -7.52
N PHE A 22 -8.46 -5.37 -6.86
CA PHE A 22 -8.73 -6.65 -7.51
C PHE A 22 -9.74 -6.53 -8.65
N GLN A 23 -10.88 -5.87 -8.41
CA GLN A 23 -11.90 -5.66 -9.44
C GLN A 23 -11.35 -4.90 -10.65
N ALA A 24 -10.55 -3.86 -10.42
CA ALA A 24 -9.92 -3.10 -11.51
C ALA A 24 -8.91 -3.95 -12.30
N TRP A 25 -8.07 -4.73 -11.63
CA TRP A 25 -7.14 -5.64 -12.30
C TRP A 25 -7.85 -6.78 -13.03
N GLN A 26 -8.90 -7.34 -12.43
CA GLN A 26 -9.70 -8.41 -13.05
C GLN A 26 -10.34 -7.95 -14.35
N GLN A 27 -10.88 -6.72 -14.39
CA GLN A 27 -11.43 -6.15 -15.59
C GLN A 27 -10.37 -5.95 -16.67
N ILE A 28 -9.23 -5.34 -16.36
CA ILE A 28 -8.14 -5.12 -17.32
C ILE A 28 -7.58 -6.46 -17.84
N ALA A 29 -7.37 -7.43 -16.96
CA ALA A 29 -6.91 -8.76 -17.33
C ALA A 29 -7.89 -9.45 -18.30
N ALA A 30 -9.20 -9.39 -18.02
CA ALA A 30 -10.24 -9.97 -18.87
C ALA A 30 -10.24 -9.36 -20.28
N GLU A 31 -10.03 -8.05 -20.41
CA GLU A 31 -9.97 -7.36 -21.70
C GLU A 31 -8.83 -7.86 -22.61
N ILE A 32 -7.77 -8.38 -22.02
CA ILE A 32 -6.62 -8.97 -22.75
C ILE A 32 -6.62 -10.51 -22.70
N GLY A 33 -7.75 -11.12 -22.30
CA GLY A 33 -7.94 -12.56 -22.29
C GLY A 33 -7.19 -13.31 -21.19
N ILE A 34 -6.93 -12.63 -20.04
CA ILE A 34 -6.31 -13.24 -18.87
C ILE A 34 -7.34 -13.30 -17.74
N SER A 35 -7.47 -14.48 -17.12
CA SER A 35 -8.29 -14.68 -15.93
C SER A 35 -7.41 -14.68 -14.69
N ILE A 36 -7.77 -13.87 -13.69
CA ILE A 36 -7.14 -13.85 -12.38
C ILE A 36 -8.19 -14.11 -11.30
N ASP A 37 -7.84 -14.90 -10.32
CA ASP A 37 -8.69 -15.24 -9.18
C ASP A 37 -8.22 -14.55 -7.89
N ALA A 38 -8.98 -14.77 -6.82
CA ALA A 38 -8.67 -14.19 -5.52
C ALA A 38 -7.33 -14.71 -4.95
N GLN A 39 -6.98 -15.96 -5.22
CA GLN A 39 -5.70 -16.55 -4.76
C GLN A 39 -4.53 -15.88 -5.46
N PHE A 40 -4.60 -15.68 -6.77
CA PHE A 40 -3.58 -14.94 -7.52
C PHE A 40 -3.47 -13.49 -7.02
N ASN A 41 -4.61 -12.85 -6.72
CA ASN A 41 -4.63 -11.48 -6.21
C ASN A 41 -3.86 -11.30 -4.89
N GLU A 42 -3.82 -12.32 -4.02
CA GLU A 42 -3.00 -12.25 -2.80
C GLU A 42 -1.52 -11.99 -3.10
N SER A 43 -1.01 -12.50 -4.23
CA SER A 43 0.37 -12.26 -4.67
C SER A 43 0.63 -10.82 -5.15
N LEU A 44 -0.43 -10.04 -5.39
CA LEU A 44 -0.34 -8.65 -5.85
C LEU A 44 -0.42 -7.64 -4.70
N LYS A 45 -0.71 -8.08 -3.48
CA LYS A 45 -0.80 -7.20 -2.31
C LYS A 45 0.56 -6.56 -1.99
N GLY A 46 0.53 -5.26 -1.71
CA GLY A 46 1.71 -4.52 -1.25
C GLY A 46 2.78 -4.27 -2.33
N ILE A 47 2.54 -4.63 -3.57
CA ILE A 47 3.48 -4.38 -4.68
C ILE A 47 3.01 -3.24 -5.58
N SER A 48 3.96 -2.66 -6.33
CA SER A 48 3.67 -1.54 -7.23
C SER A 48 2.71 -1.90 -8.36
N ARG A 49 2.08 -0.90 -8.95
CA ARG A 49 1.17 -1.06 -10.10
C ARG A 49 1.87 -1.73 -11.29
N ASP A 50 3.07 -1.30 -11.61
CA ASP A 50 3.81 -1.81 -12.76
C ASP A 50 4.23 -3.27 -12.56
N GLU A 51 4.66 -3.63 -11.35
CA GLU A 51 5.00 -5.00 -10.99
C GLU A 51 3.75 -5.89 -10.96
N SER A 52 2.61 -5.37 -10.50
CA SER A 52 1.33 -6.09 -10.55
C SER A 52 0.94 -6.44 -11.99
N LEU A 53 1.02 -5.47 -12.91
CA LEU A 53 0.76 -5.70 -14.33
C LEU A 53 1.72 -6.73 -14.92
N ARG A 54 3.02 -6.64 -14.61
CA ARG A 54 4.02 -7.60 -15.07
C ARG A 54 3.66 -9.03 -14.65
N ARG A 55 3.28 -9.23 -13.38
CA ARG A 55 2.87 -10.55 -12.86
C ARG A 55 1.59 -11.06 -13.53
N ILE A 56 0.61 -10.20 -13.80
CA ILE A 56 -0.61 -10.56 -14.52
C ILE A 56 -0.28 -11.03 -15.94
N LEU A 57 0.55 -10.30 -16.67
CA LEU A 57 0.98 -10.67 -18.02
C LEU A 57 1.75 -11.99 -18.02
N GLN A 58 2.64 -12.19 -17.07
CA GLN A 58 3.39 -13.44 -16.90
C GLN A 58 2.44 -14.61 -16.59
N HIS A 59 1.47 -14.43 -15.69
CA HIS A 59 0.46 -15.44 -15.36
C HIS A 59 -0.35 -15.86 -16.59
N GLY A 60 -0.69 -14.92 -17.47
CA GLY A 60 -1.41 -15.20 -18.71
C GLY A 60 -0.53 -15.63 -19.89
N GLY A 61 0.80 -15.78 -19.69
CA GLY A 61 1.74 -16.12 -20.77
C GLY A 61 1.86 -15.06 -21.86
N LYS A 62 1.59 -13.78 -21.54
CA LYS A 62 1.54 -12.64 -22.47
C LYS A 62 2.60 -11.57 -22.18
N GLU A 63 3.65 -11.92 -21.46
CA GLU A 63 4.69 -10.96 -21.06
C GLU A 63 5.36 -10.28 -22.27
N GLY A 64 5.50 -10.97 -23.39
CA GLY A 64 6.09 -10.46 -24.63
C GLY A 64 5.10 -9.79 -25.59
N ASP A 65 3.79 -9.84 -25.32
CA ASP A 65 2.75 -9.38 -26.27
C ASP A 65 2.53 -7.86 -26.24
N PHE A 66 3.05 -7.18 -25.21
CA PHE A 66 2.82 -5.76 -24.98
C PHE A 66 4.13 -5.01 -24.85
N ASN A 67 4.29 -3.95 -25.64
CA ASN A 67 5.41 -3.02 -25.51
C ASN A 67 5.23 -2.08 -24.27
N SER A 68 6.25 -1.28 -23.99
CA SER A 68 6.23 -0.38 -22.81
C SER A 68 5.08 0.62 -22.83
N GLN A 69 4.72 1.15 -24.01
CA GLN A 69 3.61 2.10 -24.16
C GLN A 69 2.25 1.43 -23.91
N GLU A 70 2.08 0.23 -24.44
CA GLU A 70 0.84 -0.55 -24.24
C GLU A 70 0.66 -0.95 -22.77
N ARG A 71 1.75 -1.37 -22.10
CA ARG A 71 1.74 -1.63 -20.65
C ARG A 71 1.38 -0.39 -19.85
N ALA A 72 1.95 0.77 -20.20
CA ALA A 72 1.60 2.03 -19.54
C ALA A 72 0.13 2.39 -19.72
N GLN A 73 -0.45 2.14 -20.90
CA GLN A 73 -1.89 2.34 -21.16
C GLN A 73 -2.77 1.41 -20.33
N LEU A 74 -2.43 0.13 -20.22
CA LEU A 74 -3.16 -0.82 -19.38
C LEU A 74 -3.12 -0.40 -17.90
N ALA A 75 -1.95 -0.03 -17.40
CA ALA A 75 -1.78 0.45 -16.02
C ALA A 75 -2.55 1.75 -15.76
N TYR A 76 -2.56 2.67 -16.71
CA TYR A 76 -3.34 3.92 -16.65
C TYR A 76 -4.85 3.64 -16.61
N ARG A 77 -5.36 2.78 -17.49
CA ARG A 77 -6.78 2.39 -17.53
C ARG A 77 -7.20 1.72 -16.23
N LYS A 78 -6.38 0.81 -15.71
CA LYS A 78 -6.63 0.21 -14.38
C LYS A 78 -6.77 1.30 -13.31
N ASN A 79 -5.88 2.29 -13.33
CA ASN A 79 -5.95 3.38 -12.36
C ASN A 79 -7.24 4.21 -12.49
N LEU A 80 -7.71 4.47 -13.70
CA LEU A 80 -8.98 5.18 -13.91
C LEU A 80 -10.17 4.40 -13.30
N LEU A 81 -10.22 3.09 -13.51
CA LEU A 81 -11.26 2.24 -12.91
C LEU A 81 -11.20 2.27 -11.38
N TYR A 82 -10.02 2.16 -10.84
CA TYR A 82 -9.80 2.21 -9.39
C TYR A 82 -10.17 3.57 -8.78
N VAL A 83 -9.71 4.67 -9.37
CA VAL A 83 -10.03 6.03 -8.90
C VAL A 83 -11.54 6.30 -8.99
N HIS A 84 -12.20 5.78 -10.02
CA HIS A 84 -13.66 5.88 -10.12
C HIS A 84 -14.34 5.19 -8.93
N SER A 85 -13.90 4.01 -8.56
CA SER A 85 -14.45 3.27 -7.42
C SER A 85 -14.19 3.93 -6.07
N LEU A 86 -13.12 4.74 -5.94
CA LEU A 86 -12.84 5.49 -4.72
C LEU A 86 -13.86 6.60 -4.39
N ARG A 87 -14.71 6.99 -5.34
CA ARG A 87 -15.75 8.01 -5.13
C ARG A 87 -16.78 7.61 -4.07
N GLU A 88 -16.93 6.32 -3.82
CA GLU A 88 -17.82 5.78 -2.80
C GLU A 88 -17.16 5.63 -1.43
N LEU A 89 -15.86 5.92 -1.33
CA LEU A 89 -15.11 5.79 -0.09
C LEU A 89 -15.48 6.91 0.88
N THR A 90 -15.82 6.54 2.11
CA THR A 90 -16.19 7.47 3.19
C THR A 90 -15.46 7.11 4.49
N VAL A 91 -15.64 7.91 5.52
CA VAL A 91 -15.08 7.66 6.87
C VAL A 91 -15.47 6.30 7.45
N SER A 92 -16.59 5.72 6.99
CA SER A 92 -17.04 4.38 7.42
C SER A 92 -16.14 3.26 6.90
N ALA A 93 -15.29 3.53 5.91
CA ALA A 93 -14.34 2.57 5.37
C ALA A 93 -13.02 2.49 6.18
N VAL A 94 -12.86 3.31 7.21
CA VAL A 94 -11.73 3.19 8.15
C VAL A 94 -11.88 1.90 8.94
N LEU A 95 -10.84 1.08 8.97
CA LEU A 95 -10.87 -0.18 9.70
C LEU A 95 -11.00 0.05 11.22
N PRO A 96 -11.67 -0.87 11.94
CA PRO A 96 -11.91 -0.73 13.38
C PRO A 96 -10.63 -0.48 14.18
N GLY A 97 -10.67 0.48 15.10
CA GLY A 97 -9.56 0.82 15.98
C GLY A 97 -8.52 1.78 15.40
N ILE A 98 -8.49 1.97 14.09
CA ILE A 98 -7.45 2.82 13.45
C ILE A 98 -7.60 4.29 13.84
N ARG A 99 -8.81 4.86 13.79
CA ARG A 99 -9.01 6.26 14.19
C ARG A 99 -8.63 6.48 15.66
N SER A 100 -9.06 5.58 16.55
CA SER A 100 -8.73 5.65 17.97
C SER A 100 -7.21 5.56 18.21
N LEU A 101 -6.52 4.65 17.50
CA LEU A 101 -5.06 4.55 17.58
C LEU A 101 -4.36 5.85 17.11
N LEU A 102 -4.82 6.44 16.00
CA LEU A 102 -4.25 7.69 15.50
C LEU A 102 -4.48 8.86 16.47
N GLU A 103 -5.65 8.92 17.12
CA GLU A 103 -5.96 9.90 18.16
C GLU A 103 -5.06 9.72 19.39
N ASP A 104 -4.85 8.48 19.83
CA ASP A 104 -3.95 8.18 20.96
C ASP A 104 -2.49 8.54 20.66
N LEU A 105 -2.01 8.22 19.45
CA LEU A 105 -0.65 8.59 19.03
C LEU A 105 -0.48 10.11 18.98
N ARG A 106 -1.49 10.84 18.49
CA ARG A 106 -1.48 12.30 18.48
C ARG A 106 -1.47 12.87 19.89
N ALA A 107 -2.26 12.34 20.80
CA ALA A 107 -2.29 12.75 22.21
C ALA A 107 -0.94 12.53 22.91
N GLN A 108 -0.21 11.48 22.54
CA GLN A 108 1.13 11.18 23.04
C GLN A 108 2.25 11.90 22.27
N GLN A 109 1.92 12.73 21.28
CA GLN A 109 2.87 13.45 20.43
C GLN A 109 3.83 12.51 19.69
N ILE A 110 3.38 11.34 19.30
CA ILE A 110 4.13 10.37 18.48
C ILE A 110 3.76 10.64 17.02
N PRO A 111 4.71 11.08 16.19
CA PRO A 111 4.45 11.36 14.78
C PRO A 111 4.11 10.09 14.01
N VAL A 112 3.23 10.24 13.01
CA VAL A 112 2.72 9.16 12.19
C VAL A 112 3.07 9.41 10.73
N GLY A 113 3.60 8.38 10.08
CA GLY A 113 3.91 8.36 8.66
C GLY A 113 3.13 7.31 7.90
N LEU A 114 3.01 7.49 6.60
CA LEU A 114 2.41 6.54 5.66
C LEU A 114 3.47 5.99 4.72
N ALA A 115 3.47 4.67 4.54
CA ALA A 115 4.33 3.93 3.62
C ALA A 115 3.48 3.06 2.68
N SER A 116 2.69 3.70 1.81
CA SER A 116 1.85 3.04 0.82
C SER A 116 2.46 3.14 -0.57
N VAL A 117 2.43 2.04 -1.33
CA VAL A 117 2.82 2.00 -2.75
C VAL A 117 1.74 2.60 -3.67
N SER A 118 0.58 2.95 -3.13
CA SER A 118 -0.52 3.56 -3.89
C SER A 118 -0.22 5.02 -4.21
N LEU A 119 -0.23 5.37 -5.49
CA LEU A 119 -0.15 6.76 -5.94
C LEU A 119 -1.42 7.57 -5.58
N ASN A 120 -2.49 6.91 -5.14
CA ASN A 120 -3.75 7.52 -4.74
C ASN A 120 -3.86 7.69 -3.21
N ALA A 121 -2.81 7.40 -2.45
CA ALA A 121 -2.83 7.46 -0.99
C ALA A 121 -3.31 8.82 -0.44
N PRO A 122 -2.86 9.99 -0.94
CA PRO A 122 -3.37 11.27 -0.47
C PRO A 122 -4.88 11.45 -0.67
N THR A 123 -5.41 11.00 -1.81
CA THR A 123 -6.84 11.04 -2.13
C THR A 123 -7.64 10.16 -1.19
N ILE A 124 -7.15 8.96 -0.90
CA ILE A 124 -7.78 8.01 0.03
C ILE A 124 -7.82 8.58 1.44
N LEU A 125 -6.70 9.08 1.95
CA LEU A 125 -6.64 9.68 3.29
C LEU A 125 -7.59 10.89 3.43
N ALA A 126 -7.72 11.70 2.39
CA ALA A 126 -8.66 12.81 2.38
C ALA A 126 -10.12 12.33 2.44
N ALA A 127 -10.49 11.32 1.65
CA ALA A 127 -11.82 10.72 1.66
C ALA A 127 -12.18 10.08 3.01
N LEU A 128 -11.21 9.53 3.71
CA LEU A 128 -11.34 8.94 5.05
C LEU A 128 -11.32 9.98 6.18
N GLU A 129 -11.06 11.26 5.87
CA GLU A 129 -10.84 12.33 6.86
C GLU A 129 -9.72 12.02 7.86
N LEU A 130 -8.63 11.42 7.38
CA LEU A 130 -7.47 11.01 8.19
C LEU A 130 -6.19 11.78 7.85
N ARG A 131 -6.20 12.61 6.80
CA ARG A 131 -4.98 13.26 6.30
C ARG A 131 -4.23 14.06 7.38
N GLU A 132 -4.96 14.71 8.28
CA GLU A 132 -4.38 15.54 9.34
C GLU A 132 -3.57 14.78 10.40
N PHE A 133 -3.79 13.45 10.53
CA PHE A 133 -3.02 12.60 11.46
C PHE A 133 -1.61 12.29 10.97
N PHE A 134 -1.38 12.38 9.67
CA PHE A 134 -0.12 11.96 9.04
C PHE A 134 0.81 13.16 8.86
N THR A 135 1.92 13.15 9.59
CA THR A 135 2.98 14.16 9.47
C THR A 135 3.70 14.04 8.12
N PHE A 136 3.86 12.82 7.61
CA PHE A 136 4.53 12.54 6.35
C PHE A 136 3.91 11.35 5.64
N CYS A 137 3.78 11.45 4.32
CA CYS A 137 3.41 10.33 3.45
C CYS A 137 4.54 10.13 2.44
N ALA A 138 5.14 8.94 2.42
CA ALA A 138 6.15 8.61 1.45
C ALA A 138 5.57 8.67 0.02
N ASP A 139 6.29 9.33 -0.87
CA ASP A 139 5.88 9.45 -2.28
C ASP A 139 6.33 8.21 -3.05
N ALA A 140 5.39 7.31 -3.33
CA ALA A 140 5.65 6.08 -4.06
C ALA A 140 6.22 6.31 -5.46
N SER A 141 5.98 7.47 -6.08
CA SER A 141 6.50 7.81 -7.41
C SER A 141 8.01 8.09 -7.41
N GLN A 142 8.60 8.39 -6.26
CA GLN A 142 10.03 8.70 -6.10
C GLN A 142 10.87 7.47 -5.74
N LEU A 143 10.23 6.31 -5.50
CA LEU A 143 10.92 5.10 -5.09
C LEU A 143 11.40 4.30 -6.29
N LYS A 144 12.58 3.70 -6.15
CA LYS A 144 13.17 2.81 -7.16
C LYS A 144 12.72 1.37 -7.00
N ASN A 145 12.52 0.96 -5.74
CA ASN A 145 12.22 -0.42 -5.38
C ASN A 145 10.89 -0.51 -4.63
N SER A 146 10.16 -1.58 -4.91
CA SER A 146 8.91 -1.94 -4.25
C SER A 146 9.17 -2.87 -3.07
N LYS A 147 8.21 -2.99 -2.13
CA LYS A 147 8.24 -4.01 -1.08
C LYS A 147 8.51 -5.39 -1.71
N PRO A 148 9.37 -6.24 -1.16
CA PRO A 148 9.92 -6.21 0.20
C PRO A 148 11.18 -5.35 0.41
N ASP A 149 11.60 -4.53 -0.55
CA ASP A 149 12.68 -3.57 -0.32
C ASP A 149 12.27 -2.55 0.76
N PRO A 150 13.16 -2.21 1.71
CA PRO A 150 12.84 -1.30 2.81
C PRO A 150 12.71 0.16 2.40
N GLU A 151 12.95 0.53 1.16
CA GLU A 151 13.08 1.92 0.69
C GLU A 151 11.92 2.81 1.12
N ILE A 152 10.65 2.34 0.99
CA ILE A 152 9.48 3.13 1.33
C ILE A 152 9.38 3.41 2.84
N PHE A 153 9.73 2.43 3.68
CA PHE A 153 9.72 2.59 5.14
C PHE A 153 10.86 3.48 5.62
N LEU A 154 12.04 3.36 5.02
CA LEU A 154 13.16 4.26 5.29
C LEU A 154 12.85 5.70 4.88
N ALA A 155 12.20 5.90 3.72
CA ALA A 155 11.74 7.20 3.27
C ALA A 155 10.72 7.82 4.24
N ALA A 156 9.78 7.03 4.77
CA ALA A 156 8.81 7.49 5.76
C ALA A 156 9.49 7.91 7.07
N CYS A 157 10.45 7.13 7.58
CA CYS A 157 11.22 7.48 8.77
C CYS A 157 12.03 8.76 8.56
N ALA A 158 12.69 8.91 7.43
CA ALA A 158 13.44 10.12 7.08
C ALA A 158 12.52 11.35 7.04
N GLY A 159 11.33 11.21 6.47
CA GLY A 159 10.33 12.27 6.43
C GLY A 159 9.80 12.68 7.80
N LEU A 160 9.76 11.76 8.77
CA LEU A 160 9.43 12.05 10.17
C LEU A 160 10.64 12.57 10.97
N GLY A 161 11.86 12.45 10.45
CA GLY A 161 13.08 12.81 11.17
C GLY A 161 13.40 11.88 12.35
N VAL A 162 13.02 10.60 12.25
CA VAL A 162 13.21 9.60 13.33
C VAL A 162 14.00 8.40 12.83
N PRO A 163 14.81 7.74 13.70
CA PRO A 163 15.55 6.57 13.29
C PRO A 163 14.62 5.34 13.21
N PRO A 164 14.78 4.45 12.21
CA PRO A 164 13.96 3.25 12.05
C PRO A 164 13.87 2.38 13.31
N GLN A 165 14.97 2.23 14.05
CA GLN A 165 15.04 1.42 15.27
C GLN A 165 14.12 1.92 16.40
N ALA A 166 13.69 3.19 16.34
CA ALA A 166 12.76 3.79 17.29
C ALA A 166 11.31 3.81 16.77
N CYS A 167 11.03 3.16 15.64
CA CYS A 167 9.73 3.13 14.99
C CYS A 167 9.11 1.74 15.00
N ILE A 168 7.78 1.75 14.84
CA ILE A 168 6.97 0.56 14.54
C ILE A 168 6.37 0.75 13.15
N GLY A 169 6.45 -0.30 12.33
CA GLY A 169 5.73 -0.40 11.07
C GLY A 169 4.53 -1.32 11.19
N ILE A 170 3.39 -0.95 10.58
CA ILE A 170 2.15 -1.73 10.61
C ILE A 170 1.78 -2.13 9.18
N GLU A 171 1.53 -3.41 8.96
CA GLU A 171 1.36 -4.02 7.64
C GLU A 171 0.41 -5.23 7.66
N ASP A 172 -0.24 -5.51 6.52
CA ASP A 172 -1.10 -6.69 6.35
C ASP A 172 -0.54 -7.73 5.36
N ALA A 173 0.53 -7.39 4.65
CA ALA A 173 1.15 -8.24 3.63
C ALA A 173 2.56 -8.69 4.03
N GLN A 174 2.93 -9.93 3.71
CA GLN A 174 4.26 -10.47 4.04
C GLN A 174 5.40 -9.64 3.44
N ALA A 175 5.26 -9.20 2.19
CA ALA A 175 6.28 -8.34 1.56
C ALA A 175 6.50 -7.02 2.32
N GLY A 176 5.45 -6.47 2.94
CA GLY A 176 5.57 -5.28 3.77
C GLY A 176 6.20 -5.58 5.13
N ILE A 177 5.87 -6.71 5.77
CA ILE A 177 6.55 -7.16 7.00
C ILE A 177 8.04 -7.33 6.76
N ASP A 178 8.41 -7.98 5.66
CA ASP A 178 9.81 -8.17 5.28
C ASP A 178 10.54 -6.83 5.06
N ALA A 179 9.87 -5.87 4.41
CA ALA A 179 10.40 -4.52 4.20
C ALA A 179 10.60 -3.75 5.52
N ILE A 180 9.64 -3.86 6.46
CA ILE A 180 9.75 -3.25 7.79
C ILE A 180 10.96 -3.84 8.53
N ASN A 181 11.07 -5.15 8.57
CA ASN A 181 12.17 -5.84 9.26
C ASN A 181 13.53 -5.48 8.62
N ALA A 182 13.60 -5.45 7.28
CA ALA A 182 14.81 -5.03 6.56
C ALA A 182 15.21 -3.57 6.82
N SER A 183 14.25 -2.69 7.15
CA SER A 183 14.52 -1.29 7.52
C SER A 183 15.09 -1.12 8.94
N GLY A 184 15.03 -2.16 9.77
CA GLY A 184 15.42 -2.10 11.18
C GLY A 184 14.32 -1.65 12.14
N MET A 185 13.09 -1.44 11.65
CA MET A 185 11.91 -1.20 12.50
C MET A 185 11.38 -2.50 13.10
N ARG A 186 10.54 -2.37 14.13
CA ARG A 186 9.70 -3.47 14.60
C ARG A 186 8.43 -3.54 13.75
N SER A 187 8.06 -4.74 13.36
CA SER A 187 6.83 -4.97 12.60
C SER A 187 5.65 -5.34 13.49
N VAL A 188 4.47 -4.88 13.09
CA VAL A 188 3.18 -5.33 13.59
C VAL A 188 2.36 -5.78 12.40
N GLY A 189 2.05 -7.08 12.34
CA GLY A 189 1.24 -7.66 11.29
C GLY A 189 -0.25 -7.62 11.63
N ILE A 190 -1.09 -7.25 10.66
CA ILE A 190 -2.55 -7.33 10.75
C ILE A 190 -3.02 -8.47 9.85
N GLY A 191 -3.66 -9.47 10.42
CA GLY A 191 -4.16 -10.63 9.68
C GLY A 191 -3.47 -11.93 10.05
N ALA A 192 -3.88 -13.02 9.39
CA ALA A 192 -3.35 -14.36 9.63
C ALA A 192 -2.26 -14.73 8.60
N GLY A 193 -1.33 -15.61 9.01
CA GLY A 193 -0.33 -16.17 8.10
C GLY A 193 0.92 -15.31 7.89
N LEU A 194 1.06 -14.19 8.61
CA LEU A 194 2.26 -13.36 8.58
C LEU A 194 3.35 -13.95 9.48
N THR A 195 4.61 -13.88 9.03
CA THR A 195 5.80 -14.30 9.78
C THR A 195 6.75 -13.12 9.95
N GLY A 196 7.23 -12.90 11.16
CA GLY A 196 8.17 -11.83 11.51
C GLY A 196 9.63 -12.28 11.54
#